data_fdaf6ecad869b156bee9161699b2fec7
#
_entry.id   fdaf6ecad869b156bee9161699b2fec7
#
_cell.length_a   1.000
_cell.length_b   1.000
_cell.length_c   1.000
_cell.angle_alpha   90.00
_cell.angle_beta   90.00
_cell.angle_gamma   90.00
#
_symmetry.space_group_name_H-M   'P 1'
#
loop_
_entity.id
_entity.type
_entity.pdbx_description
1 polymer ?
#
loop_
_entity_poly.entity_id
_entity_poly.type
_entity_poly.pdbx_seq_one_letter_code
_entity_poly.pdbx_strand_id
1 'polypeptide(L)'
;GAGEVLGSSEVGALLAPETVRRLACDAGVIPVVLGAESEILDLGRLTRLFSRGQTAALWLRDRVCTFPGCSTPAHWCDAHHLIHWVDGGASDLSNAALLCGRHHTVVHRDRLFGWVAADGVQWDRCPGSYDRALERSGPRQDDLAGPAPPAA
;
A
#
# COMPACT_ATOMS: atom_id res chain seq x y z
N GLY A 1 -5.36 -32.27 4.25
CA GLY A 1 -6.57 -31.61 3.85
C GLY A 1 -6.28 -30.75 2.62
N ALA A 2 -6.96 -31.01 1.50
CA ALA A 2 -6.87 -30.17 0.32
C ALA A 2 -7.47 -28.81 0.67
N GLY A 3 -6.64 -27.75 0.72
CA GLY A 3 -7.13 -26.39 0.90
C GLY A 3 -7.98 -25.99 -0.30
N GLU A 4 -9.16 -25.46 -0.04
CA GLU A 4 -10.03 -24.93 -1.08
C GLU A 4 -9.43 -23.62 -1.59
N VAL A 5 -9.08 -23.59 -2.90
CA VAL A 5 -8.54 -22.39 -3.53
C VAL A 5 -9.72 -21.52 -3.98
N LEU A 6 -9.96 -20.44 -3.26
CA LEU A 6 -10.95 -19.43 -3.63
C LEU A 6 -10.25 -18.26 -4.32
N GLY A 7 -10.74 -17.87 -5.50
CA GLY A 7 -10.35 -16.65 -6.17
C GLY A 7 -11.39 -15.55 -6.01
N SER A 8 -11.01 -14.30 -6.11
CA SER A 8 -11.95 -13.18 -6.21
C SER A 8 -11.74 -12.41 -7.50
N SER A 9 -12.83 -11.89 -8.07
CA SER A 9 -12.77 -10.96 -9.20
C SER A 9 -12.50 -9.54 -8.71
N GLU A 10 -12.12 -8.64 -9.62
CA GLU A 10 -11.94 -7.19 -9.34
C GLU A 10 -13.16 -6.54 -8.68
N VAL A 11 -14.34 -7.08 -8.92
CA VAL A 11 -15.59 -6.62 -8.29
C VAL A 11 -15.91 -7.35 -6.97
N GLY A 12 -14.97 -8.13 -6.44
CA GLY A 12 -15.11 -8.81 -5.15
C GLY A 12 -15.99 -10.06 -5.17
N ALA A 13 -16.43 -10.53 -6.33
CA ALA A 13 -17.18 -11.79 -6.42
C ALA A 13 -16.24 -12.99 -6.21
N LEU A 14 -16.64 -13.93 -5.35
CA LEU A 14 -15.94 -15.19 -5.17
C LEU A 14 -16.07 -16.03 -6.44
N LEU A 15 -14.96 -16.54 -6.93
CA LEU A 15 -14.88 -17.37 -8.11
C LEU A 15 -14.72 -18.85 -7.71
N ALA A 16 -15.44 -19.73 -8.41
CA ALA A 16 -15.24 -21.16 -8.23
C ALA A 16 -13.82 -21.58 -8.66
N PRO A 17 -13.19 -22.58 -8.02
CA PRO A 17 -11.84 -23.01 -8.30
C PRO A 17 -11.58 -23.34 -9.78
N GLU A 18 -12.56 -23.91 -10.49
CA GLU A 18 -12.48 -24.23 -11.93
C GLU A 18 -12.41 -22.97 -12.79
N THR A 19 -13.16 -21.94 -12.40
CA THR A 19 -13.15 -20.62 -13.08
C THR A 19 -11.78 -19.96 -12.92
N VAL A 20 -11.21 -20.00 -11.72
CA VAL A 20 -9.87 -19.48 -11.42
C VAL A 20 -8.82 -20.19 -12.27
N ARG A 21 -8.85 -21.55 -12.34
CA ARG A 21 -7.93 -22.32 -13.15
C ARG A 21 -8.04 -22.00 -14.63
N ARG A 22 -9.27 -21.85 -15.15
CA ARG A 22 -9.50 -21.52 -16.57
C ARG A 22 -8.99 -20.12 -16.90
N LEU A 23 -9.25 -19.14 -16.06
CA LEU A 23 -8.75 -17.76 -16.24
C LEU A 23 -7.22 -17.71 -16.14
N ALA A 24 -6.61 -18.50 -15.28
CA ALA A 24 -5.16 -18.59 -15.13
C ALA A 24 -4.44 -19.15 -16.36
N CYS A 25 -5.12 -19.88 -17.24
CA CYS A 25 -4.52 -20.40 -18.48
C CYS A 25 -4.32 -19.31 -19.54
N ASP A 26 -5.16 -18.26 -19.54
CA ASP A 26 -5.18 -17.22 -20.57
C ASP A 26 -4.72 -15.84 -20.07
N ALA A 27 -4.55 -15.66 -18.76
CA ALA A 27 -4.18 -14.39 -18.15
C ALA A 27 -2.79 -14.46 -17.50
N GLY A 28 -2.09 -13.32 -17.47
CA GLY A 28 -0.91 -13.18 -16.63
C GLY A 28 -1.33 -13.27 -15.15
N VAL A 29 -1.09 -14.41 -14.51
CA VAL A 29 -1.35 -14.58 -13.08
C VAL A 29 -0.20 -13.98 -12.29
N ILE A 30 -0.50 -13.00 -11.44
CA ILE A 30 0.43 -12.54 -10.40
C ILE A 30 0.09 -13.36 -9.15
N PRO A 31 0.89 -14.38 -8.79
CA PRO A 31 0.65 -15.13 -7.56
C PRO A 31 1.00 -14.22 -6.38
N VAL A 32 0.00 -13.79 -5.63
CA VAL A 32 0.19 -13.17 -4.33
C VAL A 32 0.00 -14.25 -3.28
N VAL A 33 1.10 -14.80 -2.77
CA VAL A 33 1.07 -15.74 -1.64
C VAL A 33 1.31 -14.92 -0.37
N LEU A 34 0.25 -14.67 0.37
CA LEU A 34 0.35 -13.98 1.65
C LEU A 34 1.15 -14.86 2.62
N GLY A 35 2.34 -14.37 3.02
CA GLY A 35 3.22 -15.05 3.99
C GLY A 35 4.23 -16.04 3.42
N ALA A 36 4.45 -16.09 2.10
CA ALA A 36 5.59 -16.79 1.51
C ALA A 36 6.76 -15.83 1.27
N GLU A 37 7.99 -16.32 1.51
CA GLU A 37 9.24 -15.54 1.34
C GLU A 37 9.60 -15.22 -0.13
N SER A 38 8.67 -15.35 -1.06
CA SER A 38 8.95 -15.27 -2.52
C SER A 38 8.93 -13.86 -3.09
N GLU A 39 8.41 -12.86 -2.37
CA GLU A 39 8.44 -11.46 -2.80
C GLU A 39 8.64 -10.54 -1.60
N ILE A 40 9.60 -9.60 -1.73
CA ILE A 40 9.86 -8.59 -0.71
C ILE A 40 8.75 -7.54 -0.79
N LEU A 41 7.86 -7.51 0.19
CA LEU A 41 6.78 -6.54 0.29
C LEU A 41 7.17 -5.27 1.04
N ASP A 42 8.26 -5.32 1.82
CA ASP A 42 8.82 -4.18 2.53
C ASP A 42 10.19 -3.85 1.93
N LEU A 43 10.23 -2.84 1.09
CA LEU A 43 11.41 -2.41 0.34
C LEU A 43 12.17 -1.27 1.04
N GLY A 44 11.63 -0.77 2.14
CA GLY A 44 12.22 0.35 2.86
C GLY A 44 12.43 1.55 1.95
N ARG A 45 13.65 2.05 1.88
CA ARG A 45 14.05 3.17 1.01
C ARG A 45 14.89 2.76 -0.20
N LEU A 46 14.97 1.47 -0.53
CA LEU A 46 15.71 0.98 -1.69
C LEU A 46 15.09 1.46 -3.01
N THR A 47 13.76 1.51 -3.06
CA THR A 47 13.03 2.00 -4.24
C THR A 47 11.91 2.95 -3.82
N ARG A 48 11.71 4.02 -4.61
CA ARG A 48 10.63 4.98 -4.38
C ARG A 48 9.27 4.43 -4.77
N LEU A 49 9.19 3.70 -5.88
CA LEU A 49 7.92 3.23 -6.42
C LEU A 49 7.56 1.88 -5.82
N PHE A 50 6.29 1.71 -5.48
CA PHE A 50 5.76 0.42 -5.07
C PHE A 50 5.87 -0.60 -6.21
N SER A 51 6.32 -1.80 -5.89
CA SER A 51 6.41 -2.91 -6.84
C SER A 51 5.00 -3.38 -7.29
N ARG A 52 4.96 -4.19 -8.36
CA ARG A 52 3.71 -4.82 -8.79
C ARG A 52 3.09 -5.71 -7.70
N GLY A 53 3.93 -6.44 -6.96
CA GLY A 53 3.48 -7.28 -5.87
C GLY A 53 2.92 -6.47 -4.70
N GLN A 54 3.58 -5.37 -4.32
CA GLN A 54 3.05 -4.45 -3.31
C GLN A 54 1.72 -3.85 -3.75
N THR A 55 1.60 -3.42 -5.01
CA THR A 55 0.34 -2.90 -5.56
C THR A 55 -0.77 -3.96 -5.53
N ALA A 56 -0.46 -5.21 -5.92
CA ALA A 56 -1.42 -6.31 -5.85
C ALA A 56 -1.84 -6.62 -4.39
N ALA A 57 -0.91 -6.59 -3.44
CA ALA A 57 -1.21 -6.74 -2.03
C ALA A 57 -2.12 -5.61 -1.50
N LEU A 58 -1.89 -4.37 -1.93
CA LEU A 58 -2.75 -3.23 -1.60
C LEU A 58 -4.16 -3.41 -2.18
N TRP A 59 -4.30 -3.90 -3.41
CA TRP A 59 -5.62 -4.19 -4.00
C TRP A 59 -6.42 -5.22 -3.18
N LEU A 60 -5.73 -6.25 -2.67
CA LEU A 60 -6.37 -7.26 -1.81
C LEU A 60 -6.74 -6.71 -0.43
N ARG A 61 -5.88 -5.88 0.16
CA ARG A 61 -6.10 -5.30 1.48
C ARG A 61 -7.20 -4.22 1.46
N ASP A 62 -7.08 -3.25 0.55
CA ASP A 62 -7.89 -2.02 0.56
C ASP A 62 -9.17 -2.15 -0.29
N ARG A 63 -9.13 -2.91 -1.40
CA ARG A 63 -10.23 -3.19 -2.33
C ARG A 63 -10.82 -1.98 -3.05
N VAL A 64 -10.85 -0.83 -2.40
CA VAL A 64 -11.32 0.47 -2.91
C VAL A 64 -10.37 1.57 -2.45
N CYS A 65 -10.57 2.78 -2.95
CA CYS A 65 -9.93 3.97 -2.41
C CYS A 65 -10.14 4.06 -0.90
N THR A 66 -9.06 4.20 -0.13
CA THR A 66 -9.10 4.18 1.35
C THR A 66 -9.64 5.47 1.96
N PHE A 67 -9.85 6.51 1.15
CA PHE A 67 -10.40 7.77 1.65
C PHE A 67 -11.86 7.57 2.10
N PRO A 68 -12.23 8.04 3.31
CA PRO A 68 -13.55 7.79 3.90
C PRO A 68 -14.70 8.16 2.99
N GLY A 69 -15.62 7.20 2.79
CA GLY A 69 -16.81 7.37 1.94
C GLY A 69 -16.56 7.22 0.43
N CYS A 70 -15.37 6.81 0.01
CA CYS A 70 -15.07 6.56 -1.39
C CYS A 70 -15.26 5.08 -1.75
N SER A 71 -15.90 4.81 -2.87
CA SER A 71 -16.13 3.45 -3.41
C SER A 71 -15.37 3.20 -4.72
N THR A 72 -14.43 4.06 -5.10
CA THR A 72 -13.64 3.87 -6.34
C THR A 72 -12.86 2.57 -6.24
N PRO A 73 -13.02 1.62 -7.19
CA PRO A 73 -12.35 0.33 -7.17
C PRO A 73 -10.82 0.44 -7.14
N ALA A 74 -10.15 -0.53 -6.52
CA ALA A 74 -8.70 -0.55 -6.30
C ALA A 74 -7.88 -0.36 -7.58
N HIS A 75 -8.30 -0.96 -8.70
CA HIS A 75 -7.59 -0.87 -9.99
C HIS A 75 -7.61 0.54 -10.64
N TRP A 76 -8.43 1.45 -10.11
CA TRP A 76 -8.46 2.87 -10.51
C TRP A 76 -7.77 3.76 -9.47
N CYS A 77 -7.04 3.14 -8.56
CA CYS A 77 -6.34 3.83 -7.49
C CYS A 77 -4.83 3.66 -7.65
N ASP A 78 -4.11 4.69 -7.24
CA ASP A 78 -2.66 4.68 -7.14
C ASP A 78 -2.22 4.33 -5.72
N ALA A 79 -1.08 3.66 -5.57
CA ALA A 79 -0.44 3.45 -4.29
C ALA A 79 0.21 4.76 -3.83
N HIS A 80 -0.17 5.22 -2.64
CA HIS A 80 0.26 6.46 -2.02
C HIS A 80 1.05 6.18 -0.75
N HIS A 81 2.16 6.90 -0.53
CA HIS A 81 2.93 6.86 0.72
C HIS A 81 2.24 7.69 1.80
N LEU A 82 1.85 7.07 2.90
CA LEU A 82 1.22 7.74 4.05
C LEU A 82 2.16 8.75 4.72
N ILE A 83 3.41 8.36 4.97
CA ILE A 83 4.53 9.30 5.14
C ILE A 83 5.20 9.43 3.78
N HIS A 84 5.23 10.65 3.24
CA HIS A 84 5.73 10.87 1.89
C HIS A 84 7.20 10.45 1.76
N TRP A 85 7.58 9.95 0.58
CA TRP A 85 8.96 9.54 0.31
C TRP A 85 9.99 10.66 0.57
N VAL A 86 9.65 11.89 0.21
CA VAL A 86 10.53 13.05 0.43
C VAL A 86 10.74 13.36 1.91
N ASP A 87 9.78 12.96 2.75
CA ASP A 87 9.81 13.16 4.21
C ASP A 87 10.32 11.91 4.95
N GLY A 88 11.02 11.01 4.25
CA GLY A 88 11.64 9.82 4.85
C GLY A 88 10.74 8.57 4.88
N GLY A 89 9.56 8.60 4.27
CA GLY A 89 8.66 7.44 4.21
C GLY A 89 9.24 6.27 3.42
N ALA A 90 9.11 5.06 3.95
CA ALA A 90 9.53 3.82 3.30
C ALA A 90 8.46 3.34 2.30
N SER A 91 8.88 2.59 1.26
CA SER A 91 7.96 1.91 0.34
C SER A 91 7.57 0.53 0.87
N ASP A 92 6.91 0.54 2.02
CA ASP A 92 6.43 -0.64 2.74
C ASP A 92 4.90 -0.64 2.78
N LEU A 93 4.27 -1.82 2.88
CA LEU A 93 2.81 -1.93 2.95
C LEU A 93 2.22 -1.22 4.18
N SER A 94 2.97 -1.13 5.27
CA SER A 94 2.59 -0.39 6.49
C SER A 94 2.56 1.13 6.29
N ASN A 95 3.23 1.63 5.24
CA ASN A 95 3.28 3.05 4.87
C ASN A 95 2.54 3.34 3.55
N ALA A 96 1.65 2.46 3.13
CA ALA A 96 0.98 2.54 1.84
C ALA A 96 -0.54 2.53 1.96
N ALA A 97 -1.22 3.27 1.08
CA ALA A 97 -2.67 3.28 0.94
C ALA A 97 -3.08 3.45 -0.52
N LEU A 98 -4.22 2.91 -0.91
CA LEU A 98 -4.81 3.17 -2.22
C LEU A 98 -5.63 4.46 -2.22
N LEU A 99 -5.33 5.34 -3.16
CA LEU A 99 -6.11 6.57 -3.39
C LEU A 99 -6.48 6.71 -4.87
N CYS A 100 -7.75 7.00 -5.14
CA CYS A 100 -8.15 7.42 -6.49
C CYS A 100 -7.58 8.80 -6.81
N GLY A 101 -7.43 9.16 -8.09
CA GLY A 101 -6.79 10.41 -8.51
C GLY A 101 -7.37 11.66 -7.84
N ARG A 102 -8.72 11.70 -7.62
CA ARG A 102 -9.37 12.79 -6.88
C ARG A 102 -8.86 12.89 -5.44
N HIS A 103 -8.90 11.78 -4.69
CA HIS A 103 -8.52 11.82 -3.28
C HIS A 103 -7.02 11.91 -3.08
N HIS A 104 -6.21 11.38 -4.00
CA HIS A 104 -4.78 11.61 -4.04
C HIS A 104 -4.45 13.13 -4.07
N THR A 105 -5.16 13.87 -4.95
CA THR A 105 -5.04 15.33 -5.01
C THR A 105 -5.49 16.03 -3.72
N VAL A 106 -6.62 15.60 -3.13
CA VAL A 106 -7.13 16.17 -1.87
C VAL A 106 -6.16 15.96 -0.72
N VAL A 107 -5.64 14.73 -0.57
CA VAL A 107 -4.69 14.39 0.49
C VAL A 107 -3.43 15.25 0.42
N HIS A 108 -2.87 15.43 -0.78
CA HIS A 108 -1.70 16.30 -0.95
C HIS A 108 -2.01 17.79 -0.76
N ARG A 109 -3.11 18.28 -1.36
CA ARG A 109 -3.50 19.69 -1.27
C ARG A 109 -3.77 20.13 0.16
N ASP A 110 -4.51 19.32 0.91
CA ASP A 110 -4.96 19.66 2.26
C ASP A 110 -4.00 19.14 3.33
N ARG A 111 -2.89 18.50 2.92
CA ARG A 111 -1.87 17.94 3.82
C ARG A 111 -2.50 17.05 4.88
N LEU A 112 -3.20 16.00 4.45
CA LEU A 112 -3.91 15.07 5.33
C LEU A 112 -3.02 13.89 5.73
N PHE A 113 -3.12 13.49 7.01
CA PHE A 113 -2.38 12.37 7.56
C PHE A 113 -3.22 11.09 7.55
N GLY A 114 -2.62 9.99 7.12
CA GLY A 114 -3.20 8.65 7.19
C GLY A 114 -2.26 7.66 7.87
N TRP A 115 -2.81 6.59 8.41
CA TRP A 115 -2.05 5.48 8.99
C TRP A 115 -2.77 4.16 8.78
N VAL A 116 -2.01 3.07 8.78
CA VAL A 116 -2.57 1.71 8.71
C VAL A 116 -2.94 1.27 10.13
N ALA A 117 -4.19 0.93 10.35
CA ALA A 117 -4.71 0.34 11.58
C ALA A 117 -5.11 -1.12 11.35
N ALA A 118 -5.49 -1.84 12.41
CA ALA A 118 -5.89 -3.25 12.33
C ALA A 118 -7.11 -3.49 11.43
N ASP A 119 -7.99 -2.51 11.33
CA ASP A 119 -9.24 -2.52 10.55
C ASP A 119 -9.14 -1.81 9.20
N GLY A 120 -7.93 -1.41 8.77
CA GLY A 120 -7.67 -0.75 7.50
C GLY A 120 -6.97 0.61 7.65
N VAL A 121 -6.96 1.39 6.56
CA VAL A 121 -6.35 2.71 6.56
C VAL A 121 -7.29 3.75 7.17
N GLN A 122 -6.79 4.50 8.12
CA GLN A 122 -7.48 5.61 8.78
C GLN A 122 -6.94 6.95 8.30
N TRP A 123 -7.78 8.00 8.31
CA TRP A 123 -7.44 9.34 7.85
C TRP A 123 -7.85 10.41 8.84
N ASP A 124 -6.89 11.24 9.25
CA ASP A 124 -7.18 12.52 9.90
C ASP A 124 -7.46 13.57 8.81
N ARG A 125 -8.73 13.96 8.69
CA ARG A 125 -9.21 14.89 7.65
C ARG A 125 -9.07 16.37 8.01
N CYS A 126 -8.43 16.69 9.13
CA CYS A 126 -8.14 18.06 9.47
C CYS A 126 -7.01 18.60 8.58
N PRO A 127 -7.20 19.68 7.81
CA PRO A 127 -6.14 20.28 7.01
C PRO A 127 -4.86 20.53 7.82
N GLY A 128 -3.70 20.18 7.24
CA GLY A 128 -2.40 20.28 7.91
C GLY A 128 -2.14 19.19 8.96
N SER A 129 -2.99 18.15 9.05
CA SER A 129 -2.75 17.04 10.00
C SER A 129 -1.44 16.31 9.71
N TYR A 130 -1.03 16.25 8.45
CA TYR A 130 0.23 15.65 8.04
C TYR A 130 1.45 16.35 8.66
N ASP A 131 1.50 17.69 8.57
CA ASP A 131 2.62 18.46 9.12
C ASP A 131 2.69 18.30 10.65
N ARG A 132 1.54 18.36 11.32
CA ARG A 132 1.45 18.11 12.77
C ARG A 132 1.89 16.68 13.16
N ALA A 133 1.66 15.69 12.30
CA ALA A 133 2.11 14.31 12.54
C ALA A 133 3.63 14.19 12.41
N LEU A 134 4.23 14.82 11.40
CA LEU A 134 5.69 14.86 11.25
C LEU A 134 6.39 15.56 12.42
N GLU A 135 5.88 16.70 12.86
CA GLU A 135 6.43 17.43 14.02
C GLU A 135 6.44 16.57 15.29
N ARG A 136 5.37 15.76 15.51
CA ARG A 136 5.28 14.86 16.68
C ARG A 136 6.23 13.67 16.59
N SER A 137 6.54 13.22 15.39
CA SER A 137 7.44 12.07 15.17
C SER A 137 8.91 12.40 15.40
N GLY A 138 9.29 13.69 15.34
CA GLY A 138 10.67 14.18 15.49
C GLY A 138 11.59 13.69 14.35
N PRO A 139 12.86 14.09 14.34
CA PRO A 139 13.85 13.59 13.40
C PRO A 139 14.07 12.08 13.64
N ARG A 140 14.00 11.26 12.58
CA ARG A 140 14.26 9.82 12.69
C ARG A 140 15.73 9.60 13.08
N GLN A 141 15.94 8.64 13.97
CA GLN A 141 17.28 8.24 14.42
C GLN A 141 18.21 7.85 13.25
N ASP A 142 17.66 7.41 12.11
CA ASP A 142 18.43 7.01 10.93
C ASP A 142 19.00 8.21 10.14
N ASP A 143 18.42 9.40 10.27
CA ASP A 143 18.95 10.63 9.67
C ASP A 143 20.21 11.16 10.39
N LEU A 144 20.50 10.63 11.58
CA LEU A 144 21.67 10.98 12.39
C LEU A 144 22.85 10.01 12.20
N ALA A 145 22.66 8.92 11.50
CA ALA A 145 23.73 7.99 11.12
C ALA A 145 24.40 8.52 9.85
N GLY A 146 25.48 9.28 10.02
CA GLY A 146 26.37 9.64 8.92
C GLY A 146 26.88 8.40 8.18
N PRO A 147 27.39 8.53 6.94
CA PRO A 147 27.87 7.40 6.17
C PRO A 147 28.94 6.65 6.98
N ALA A 148 28.79 5.31 7.03
CA ALA A 148 29.78 4.46 7.69
C ALA A 148 31.17 4.73 7.09
N PRO A 149 32.23 4.82 7.90
CA PRO A 149 33.58 5.01 7.39
C PRO A 149 33.95 3.83 6.48
N PRO A 150 34.71 4.06 5.39
CA PRO A 150 35.16 2.99 4.51
C PRO A 150 35.96 1.97 5.31
N ALA A 151 35.68 0.69 5.06
CA ALA A 151 36.45 -0.41 5.65
C ALA A 151 37.90 -0.31 5.23
N ALA A 152 38.82 -0.41 6.22
CA ALA A 152 40.28 -0.40 6.05
C ALA A 152 40.78 -1.71 5.40
#